data_cbd8d0dbc1bc099064d2c5898de57d7a
#
_entry.id   cbd8d0dbc1bc099064d2c5898de57d7a
#
_cell.length_a   1.000
_cell.length_b   1.000
_cell.length_c   1.000
_cell.angle_alpha   90.00
_cell.angle_beta   90.00
_cell.angle_gamma   90.00
#
_symmetry.space_group_name_H-M   'P 1'
#
loop_
_entity.id
_entity.type
_entity.pdbx_description
1 polymer ?
#
loop_
_entity_poly.entity_id
_entity_poly.type
_entity_poly.pdbx_seq_one_letter_code
_entity_poly.pdbx_strand_id
1 'polypeptide(L)'
;MALLKAARVADVPTLDVVVPDHLAAAAARVLDAEAASMVKKQRGAGRRFAVIGHRGKGMNALASPDRRMQEVKENSVRSFNEAARFAVDYVEFDVQVTKDVCPVIFHDNFIITEEHGKISEKRVTDLQLEDFLQYGPQNRQGKNGKPLLRKMKDGRVLNWNVQSDDPLCTLQEAFEKVNPRLGFNVELKFDDNLVYQDEELTHILQAILKVVFECAKDRPIIFSSFQPDAAQLMRKLQSTYPVSAILLPDRLQAHGTYIHSTP
;
A
#
# COMPACT_ATOMS: atom_id res chain seq x y z
N MET A 1 2.89 -12.43 -16.68
CA MET A 1 4.16 -12.10 -15.98
C MET A 1 3.82 -11.09 -14.91
N ALA A 2 3.89 -11.47 -13.64
CA ALA A 2 3.79 -10.48 -12.58
C ALA A 2 4.91 -9.46 -12.77
N LEU A 3 4.59 -8.16 -12.81
CA LEU A 3 5.58 -7.10 -12.84
C LEU A 3 6.23 -7.05 -11.45
N LEU A 4 7.36 -7.74 -11.29
CA LEU A 4 8.21 -7.58 -10.13
C LEU A 4 8.91 -6.23 -10.27
N LYS A 5 8.53 -5.24 -9.44
CA LYS A 5 9.30 -3.99 -9.32
C LYS A 5 10.53 -4.29 -8.48
N ALA A 6 11.70 -4.20 -9.08
CA ALA A 6 12.97 -4.21 -8.36
C ALA A 6 13.38 -2.76 -8.07
N ALA A 7 13.48 -2.39 -6.80
CA ALA A 7 14.05 -1.11 -6.38
C ALA A 7 15.40 -1.34 -5.69
N ARG A 8 16.40 -0.54 -6.02
CA ARG A 8 17.67 -0.50 -5.27
C ARG A 8 17.46 0.30 -4.00
N VAL A 9 17.68 -0.29 -2.84
CA VAL A 9 17.55 0.39 -1.54
C VAL A 9 18.56 1.54 -1.38
N ALA A 10 19.64 1.55 -2.20
CA ALA A 10 20.69 2.57 -2.15
C ALA A 10 20.44 3.82 -3.03
N ASP A 11 19.44 3.77 -3.91
CA ASP A 11 19.18 4.84 -4.91
C ASP A 11 17.94 5.67 -4.59
N VAL A 12 17.43 5.64 -3.34
CA VAL A 12 16.33 6.49 -2.92
C VAL A 12 16.88 7.87 -2.58
N PRO A 13 16.53 8.95 -3.32
CA PRO A 13 17.02 10.29 -3.01
C PRO A 13 16.55 10.67 -1.59
N THR A 14 17.49 10.96 -0.71
CA THR A 14 17.20 11.63 0.55
C THR A 14 16.84 13.07 0.24
N LEU A 15 15.59 13.46 0.49
CA LEU A 15 15.21 14.88 0.48
C LEU A 15 15.92 15.56 1.67
N ASP A 16 16.89 16.43 1.37
CA ASP A 16 17.58 17.24 2.36
C ASP A 16 16.60 18.25 2.99
N VAL A 17 16.10 17.91 4.17
CA VAL A 17 15.47 18.88 5.05
C VAL A 17 16.58 19.46 5.92
N VAL A 18 16.80 20.76 5.85
CA VAL A 18 17.79 21.49 6.67
C VAL A 18 17.37 21.41 8.15
N VAL A 19 17.91 20.41 8.83
CA VAL A 19 17.89 20.29 10.31
C VAL A 19 19.27 20.76 10.79
N PRO A 20 19.39 21.49 11.92
CA PRO A 20 20.70 21.94 12.42
C PRO A 20 21.69 20.77 12.54
N ASP A 21 22.85 20.91 11.92
CA ASP A 21 23.85 19.87 11.61
C ASP A 21 24.27 18.95 12.78
N HIS A 22 24.17 19.41 14.00
CA HIS A 22 24.65 18.65 15.17
C HIS A 22 23.65 17.64 15.74
N LEU A 23 22.35 17.80 15.47
CA LEU A 23 21.30 16.84 15.87
C LEU A 23 20.99 15.84 14.75
N ALA A 24 21.08 16.26 13.49
CA ALA A 24 20.86 15.41 12.32
C ALA A 24 21.95 14.34 12.19
N ALA A 25 23.21 14.69 12.45
CA ALA A 25 24.34 13.76 12.29
C ALA A 25 24.36 12.63 13.35
N ALA A 26 23.86 12.87 14.56
CA ALA A 26 23.78 11.86 15.61
C ALA A 26 22.59 10.91 15.38
N ALA A 27 21.41 11.44 15.03
CA ALA A 27 20.23 10.64 14.75
C ALA A 27 20.38 9.82 13.47
N ALA A 28 20.94 10.39 12.39
CA ALA A 28 21.19 9.68 11.15
C ALA A 28 22.16 8.51 11.32
N ARG A 29 23.25 8.67 12.11
CA ARG A 29 24.21 7.58 12.35
C ARG A 29 23.66 6.43 13.17
N VAL A 30 22.75 6.67 14.10
CA VAL A 30 22.10 5.62 14.89
C VAL A 30 21.03 4.91 14.06
N LEU A 31 20.24 5.66 13.29
CA LEU A 31 19.19 5.11 12.41
C LEU A 31 19.77 4.31 11.23
N ASP A 32 20.86 4.78 10.62
CA ASP A 32 21.55 4.04 9.57
C ASP A 32 22.21 2.76 10.09
N ALA A 33 22.73 2.76 11.30
CA ALA A 33 23.35 1.58 11.89
C ALA A 33 22.33 0.52 12.32
N GLU A 34 21.18 0.91 12.87
CA GLU A 34 20.13 -0.04 13.29
C GLU A 34 19.32 -0.54 12.09
N ALA A 35 18.92 0.31 11.18
CA ALA A 35 18.26 -0.10 9.94
C ALA A 35 19.18 -0.98 9.08
N ALA A 36 20.46 -0.64 8.97
CA ALA A 36 21.46 -1.46 8.29
C ALA A 36 21.72 -2.78 9.04
N SER A 37 21.63 -2.81 10.36
CA SER A 37 21.76 -4.02 11.19
C SER A 37 20.55 -4.95 11.02
N MET A 38 19.33 -4.42 11.03
CA MET A 38 18.11 -5.23 10.80
C MET A 38 18.09 -5.79 9.38
N VAL A 39 18.43 -4.99 8.38
CA VAL A 39 18.57 -5.43 6.99
C VAL A 39 19.71 -6.43 6.81
N LYS A 40 20.83 -6.29 7.53
CA LYS A 40 21.95 -7.24 7.53
C LYS A 40 21.61 -8.58 8.16
N LYS A 41 20.77 -8.62 9.20
CA LYS A 41 20.41 -9.84 9.91
C LYS A 41 19.52 -10.79 9.08
N GLN A 42 18.82 -10.27 8.07
CA GLN A 42 18.00 -11.05 7.13
C GLN A 42 18.68 -11.36 5.79
N ARG A 43 19.86 -10.76 5.51
CA ARG A 43 20.56 -10.96 4.23
C ARG A 43 21.64 -12.03 4.36
N GLY A 44 21.36 -13.21 3.83
CA GLY A 44 22.44 -14.08 3.36
C GLY A 44 23.31 -13.28 2.37
N ALA A 45 24.62 -13.33 2.56
CA ALA A 45 25.61 -12.56 1.79
C ALA A 45 25.32 -12.68 0.27
N GLY A 46 24.94 -11.56 -0.38
CA GLY A 46 24.88 -11.49 -1.85
C GLY A 46 23.71 -10.76 -2.48
N ARG A 47 22.55 -10.53 -1.82
CA ARG A 47 21.45 -9.81 -2.46
C ARG A 47 21.63 -8.29 -2.41
N ARG A 48 21.71 -7.67 -3.57
CA ARG A 48 21.83 -6.20 -3.75
C ARG A 48 20.47 -5.53 -3.98
N PHE A 49 19.35 -6.28 -4.00
CA PHE A 49 18.00 -5.76 -4.26
C PHE A 49 16.97 -6.55 -3.46
N ALA A 50 15.84 -5.90 -3.16
CA ALA A 50 14.67 -6.52 -2.57
C ALA A 50 13.63 -6.82 -3.66
N VAL A 51 12.98 -7.97 -3.55
CA VAL A 51 11.90 -8.38 -4.46
C VAL A 51 10.56 -8.16 -3.74
N ILE A 52 9.70 -7.37 -4.38
CA ILE A 52 8.40 -6.97 -3.81
C ILE A 52 7.27 -7.51 -4.69
N GLY A 53 6.35 -8.26 -4.11
CA GLY A 53 5.13 -8.73 -4.77
C GLY A 53 4.07 -7.62 -4.79
N HIS A 54 3.82 -7.02 -5.96
CA HIS A 54 2.85 -5.94 -6.17
C HIS A 54 1.42 -6.43 -5.91
N ARG A 55 0.73 -5.88 -4.91
CA ARG A 55 -0.58 -6.32 -4.41
C ARG A 55 -0.61 -7.83 -4.06
N GLY A 56 0.52 -8.32 -3.55
CA GLY A 56 0.76 -9.73 -3.31
C GLY A 56 1.29 -10.48 -4.54
N LYS A 57 0.52 -11.41 -5.10
CA LYS A 57 0.93 -12.23 -6.27
C LYS A 57 0.87 -11.47 -7.60
N GLY A 58 0.32 -10.27 -7.63
CA GLY A 58 0.20 -9.41 -8.79
C GLY A 58 -1.18 -8.76 -8.91
N MET A 59 -1.24 -7.65 -9.65
CA MET A 59 -2.49 -6.94 -9.91
C MET A 59 -3.42 -7.76 -10.84
N ASN A 60 -4.74 -7.60 -10.66
CA ASN A 60 -5.71 -8.16 -11.58
C ASN A 60 -5.88 -7.25 -12.81
N ALA A 61 -5.73 -7.83 -14.00
CA ALA A 61 -6.03 -7.17 -15.28
C ALA A 61 -7.17 -7.90 -15.96
N LEU A 62 -8.41 -7.51 -15.65
CA LEU A 62 -9.64 -8.22 -16.03
C LEU A 62 -9.87 -8.29 -17.55
N ALA A 63 -9.34 -7.35 -18.32
CA ALA A 63 -9.40 -7.34 -19.78
C ALA A 63 -8.22 -8.08 -20.43
N SER A 64 -7.28 -8.59 -19.66
CA SER A 64 -6.11 -9.30 -20.20
C SER A 64 -6.51 -10.69 -20.70
N PRO A 65 -5.98 -11.13 -21.86
CA PRO A 65 -6.12 -12.52 -22.32
C PRO A 65 -5.24 -13.47 -21.48
N ASP A 66 -4.26 -12.96 -20.74
CA ASP A 66 -3.41 -13.76 -19.86
C ASP A 66 -4.17 -14.11 -18.56
N ARG A 67 -4.59 -15.38 -18.47
CA ARG A 67 -5.35 -15.89 -17.32
C ARG A 67 -4.63 -15.77 -15.98
N ARG A 68 -3.29 -15.65 -15.97
CA ARG A 68 -2.51 -15.42 -14.75
C ARG A 68 -2.84 -14.08 -14.10
N MET A 69 -3.27 -13.09 -14.89
CA MET A 69 -3.70 -11.79 -14.39
C MET A 69 -5.06 -11.81 -13.68
N GLN A 70 -5.73 -12.97 -13.66
CA GLN A 70 -7.03 -13.19 -13.00
C GLN A 70 -6.99 -14.43 -12.11
N GLU A 71 -5.79 -14.85 -11.67
CA GLU A 71 -5.63 -16.10 -10.93
C GLU A 71 -6.09 -15.95 -9.47
N VAL A 72 -5.57 -14.93 -8.77
CA VAL A 72 -5.86 -14.68 -7.37
C VAL A 72 -6.29 -13.23 -7.19
N LYS A 73 -7.26 -13.00 -6.28
CA LYS A 73 -7.69 -11.63 -5.93
C LYS A 73 -6.51 -10.83 -5.41
N GLU A 74 -6.17 -9.72 -6.07
CA GLU A 74 -5.16 -8.78 -5.60
C GLU A 74 -5.55 -8.19 -4.24
N ASN A 75 -4.58 -7.67 -3.49
CA ASN A 75 -4.84 -7.01 -2.21
C ASN A 75 -5.64 -7.87 -1.23
N SER A 76 -5.36 -9.17 -1.19
CA SER A 76 -6.02 -10.14 -0.31
C SER A 76 -5.02 -10.96 0.48
N VAL A 77 -5.43 -11.47 1.63
CA VAL A 77 -4.60 -12.35 2.47
C VAL A 77 -4.10 -13.56 1.67
N ARG A 78 -4.96 -14.12 0.82
CA ARG A 78 -4.59 -15.22 -0.07
C ARG A 78 -3.48 -14.81 -1.04
N SER A 79 -3.60 -13.65 -1.71
CA SER A 79 -2.59 -13.15 -2.65
C SER A 79 -1.24 -12.95 -1.98
N PHE A 80 -1.23 -12.41 -0.77
CA PHE A 80 -0.01 -12.22 0.01
C PHE A 80 0.64 -13.56 0.37
N ASN A 81 -0.13 -14.52 0.86
CA ASN A 81 0.38 -15.84 1.20
C ASN A 81 0.80 -16.67 -0.02
N GLU A 82 0.14 -16.52 -1.17
CA GLU A 82 0.58 -17.11 -2.43
C GLU A 82 1.91 -16.50 -2.91
N ALA A 83 2.10 -15.17 -2.75
CA ALA A 83 3.38 -14.53 -3.04
C ALA A 83 4.52 -15.09 -2.18
N ALA A 84 4.23 -15.48 -0.93
CA ALA A 84 5.20 -16.11 -0.03
C ALA A 84 5.78 -17.44 -0.56
N ARG A 85 5.16 -18.08 -1.53
CA ARG A 85 5.67 -19.31 -2.17
C ARG A 85 6.81 -19.05 -3.14
N PHE A 86 7.05 -17.80 -3.47
CA PHE A 86 8.14 -17.34 -4.30
C PHE A 86 9.24 -16.67 -3.46
N ALA A 87 10.37 -16.39 -4.06
CA ALA A 87 11.50 -15.74 -3.38
C ALA A 87 11.30 -14.21 -3.31
N VAL A 88 10.17 -13.77 -2.74
CA VAL A 88 9.89 -12.37 -2.47
C VAL A 88 10.29 -12.02 -1.03
N ASP A 89 10.78 -10.80 -0.83
CA ASP A 89 11.16 -10.27 0.47
C ASP A 89 9.99 -9.52 1.12
N TYR A 90 9.19 -8.85 0.31
CA TYR A 90 8.04 -8.05 0.74
C TYR A 90 6.82 -8.33 -0.14
N VAL A 91 5.65 -8.08 0.41
CA VAL A 91 4.42 -7.83 -0.36
C VAL A 91 4.07 -6.36 -0.24
N GLU A 92 3.69 -5.78 -1.35
CA GLU A 92 3.14 -4.42 -1.37
C GLU A 92 1.63 -4.51 -1.43
N PHE A 93 0.95 -3.54 -0.83
CA PHE A 93 -0.50 -3.41 -0.85
C PHE A 93 -0.95 -1.98 -0.51
N ASP A 94 -2.14 -1.64 -0.99
CA ASP A 94 -2.73 -0.31 -0.92
C ASP A 94 -3.61 -0.17 0.33
N VAL A 95 -3.32 0.81 1.20
CA VAL A 95 -4.10 1.06 2.42
C VAL A 95 -4.87 2.36 2.30
N GLN A 96 -6.18 2.28 2.57
CA GLN A 96 -7.10 3.39 2.75
C GLN A 96 -7.72 3.32 4.14
N VAL A 97 -8.39 4.39 4.58
CA VAL A 97 -9.04 4.44 5.90
C VAL A 97 -10.53 4.69 5.69
N THR A 98 -11.37 3.83 6.26
CA THR A 98 -12.83 3.96 6.21
C THR A 98 -13.33 5.17 7.01
N LYS A 99 -14.60 5.52 6.85
CA LYS A 99 -15.25 6.62 7.56
C LYS A 99 -15.19 6.47 9.09
N ASP A 100 -15.24 5.24 9.59
CA ASP A 100 -15.10 4.90 11.01
C ASP A 100 -13.64 4.62 11.43
N VAL A 101 -12.70 5.18 10.66
CA VAL A 101 -11.27 5.25 11.00
C VAL A 101 -10.60 3.87 11.08
N CYS A 102 -11.07 2.90 10.29
CA CYS A 102 -10.44 1.58 10.19
C CYS A 102 -9.56 1.49 8.94
N PRO A 103 -8.26 1.18 9.05
CA PRO A 103 -7.40 0.91 7.89
C PRO A 103 -7.78 -0.39 7.18
N VAL A 104 -8.09 -0.29 5.89
CA VAL A 104 -8.49 -1.40 5.00
C VAL A 104 -7.58 -1.49 3.79
N ILE A 105 -7.53 -2.66 3.18
CA ILE A 105 -6.65 -2.92 2.04
C ILE A 105 -7.48 -2.94 0.75
N PHE A 106 -7.30 -1.91 -0.08
CA PHE A 106 -7.99 -1.79 -1.38
C PHE A 106 -7.34 -0.72 -2.26
N HIS A 107 -7.16 -1.00 -3.55
CA HIS A 107 -6.47 -0.07 -4.45
C HIS A 107 -7.34 1.07 -4.98
N ASP A 108 -8.54 0.73 -5.50
CA ASP A 108 -9.37 1.70 -6.22
C ASP A 108 -10.01 2.67 -5.21
N ASN A 109 -10.20 3.95 -5.57
CA ASN A 109 -10.84 4.92 -4.69
C ASN A 109 -12.31 4.60 -4.43
N PHE A 110 -12.95 3.84 -5.34
CA PHE A 110 -14.36 3.49 -5.27
C PHE A 110 -14.55 1.98 -5.31
N ILE A 111 -15.45 1.50 -4.48
CA ILE A 111 -16.09 0.20 -4.68
C ILE A 111 -17.21 0.37 -5.69
N ILE A 112 -17.19 -0.47 -6.72
CA ILE A 112 -18.21 -0.51 -7.77
C ILE A 112 -18.94 -1.83 -7.63
N THR A 113 -20.26 -1.77 -7.59
CA THR A 113 -21.14 -2.93 -7.46
C THR A 113 -22.40 -2.75 -8.29
N GLU A 114 -23.13 -3.83 -8.49
CA GLU A 114 -24.46 -3.79 -9.09
C GLU A 114 -25.52 -4.08 -8.01
N GLU A 115 -26.39 -3.12 -7.80
CA GLU A 115 -27.52 -3.23 -6.89
C GLU A 115 -28.83 -2.99 -7.66
N HIS A 116 -29.71 -3.98 -7.68
CA HIS A 116 -31.02 -3.92 -8.38
C HIS A 116 -30.91 -3.55 -9.87
N GLY A 117 -29.92 -4.08 -10.57
CA GLY A 117 -29.66 -3.82 -12.00
C GLY A 117 -29.08 -2.43 -12.29
N LYS A 118 -28.61 -1.72 -11.28
CA LYS A 118 -27.93 -0.43 -11.42
C LYS A 118 -26.51 -0.49 -10.85
N ILE A 119 -25.58 0.09 -11.61
CA ILE A 119 -24.21 0.25 -11.13
C ILE A 119 -24.18 1.35 -10.08
N SER A 120 -23.59 1.05 -8.94
CA SER A 120 -23.38 1.95 -7.81
C SER A 120 -21.87 2.08 -7.56
N GLU A 121 -21.40 3.32 -7.39
CA GLU A 121 -20.02 3.65 -7.03
C GLU A 121 -20.04 4.27 -5.62
N LYS A 122 -19.27 3.71 -4.69
CA LYS A 122 -19.16 4.22 -3.31
C LYS A 122 -17.70 4.43 -2.98
N ARG A 123 -17.34 5.62 -2.55
CA ARG A 123 -15.97 5.91 -2.13
C ARG A 123 -15.60 5.09 -0.90
N VAL A 124 -14.44 4.45 -0.89
CA VAL A 124 -13.99 3.60 0.22
C VAL A 124 -13.96 4.37 1.54
N THR A 125 -13.46 5.60 1.50
CA THR A 125 -13.35 6.46 2.69
C THR A 125 -14.70 6.97 3.22
N ASP A 126 -15.80 6.81 2.48
CA ASP A 126 -17.16 7.16 2.90
C ASP A 126 -17.91 5.95 3.50
N LEU A 127 -17.35 4.74 3.38
CA LEU A 127 -17.95 3.51 3.91
C LEU A 127 -17.58 3.30 5.37
N GLN A 128 -18.51 2.73 6.14
CA GLN A 128 -18.18 2.09 7.40
C GLN A 128 -17.45 0.75 7.12
N LEU A 129 -16.64 0.27 8.05
CA LEU A 129 -15.94 -1.01 7.90
C LEU A 129 -16.92 -2.16 7.63
N GLU A 130 -18.04 -2.19 8.35
CA GLU A 130 -19.06 -3.24 8.17
C GLU A 130 -19.60 -3.26 6.73
N ASP A 131 -19.87 -2.09 6.14
CA ASP A 131 -20.31 -1.99 4.76
C ASP A 131 -19.22 -2.42 3.78
N PHE A 132 -17.97 -1.98 4.01
CA PHE A 132 -16.81 -2.36 3.18
C PHE A 132 -16.64 -3.88 3.13
N LEU A 133 -16.73 -4.54 4.26
CA LEU A 133 -16.56 -6.00 4.35
C LEU A 133 -17.72 -6.81 3.75
N GLN A 134 -18.83 -6.19 3.35
CA GLN A 134 -19.93 -6.88 2.65
C GLN A 134 -19.62 -7.16 1.17
N TYR A 135 -18.59 -6.52 0.60
CA TYR A 135 -18.24 -6.69 -0.80
C TYR A 135 -17.28 -7.88 -1.01
N GLY A 136 -17.42 -8.53 -2.17
CA GLY A 136 -16.64 -9.73 -2.49
C GLY A 136 -17.18 -11.00 -1.81
N PRO A 137 -16.47 -12.11 -1.91
CA PRO A 137 -16.89 -13.38 -1.34
C PRO A 137 -16.87 -13.31 0.18
N GLN A 138 -17.95 -13.78 0.80
CA GLN A 138 -18.03 -13.85 2.25
C GLN A 138 -17.81 -15.29 2.73
N ASN A 139 -16.74 -15.50 3.48
CA ASN A 139 -16.48 -16.81 4.10
C ASN A 139 -17.32 -17.07 5.37
N ARG A 140 -18.22 -16.14 5.75
CA ARG A 140 -19.01 -16.26 6.97
C ARG A 140 -20.45 -16.65 6.65
N GLN A 141 -20.82 -17.89 6.99
CA GLN A 141 -22.19 -18.41 7.07
C GLN A 141 -23.00 -18.46 5.75
N GLY A 142 -22.38 -18.79 4.62
CA GLY A 142 -23.12 -19.11 3.38
C GLY A 142 -23.89 -17.92 2.76
N LYS A 143 -23.62 -16.69 3.18
CA LYS A 143 -24.14 -15.49 2.53
C LYS A 143 -23.21 -15.09 1.40
N ASN A 144 -23.71 -15.02 0.18
CA ASN A 144 -23.01 -14.39 -0.93
C ASN A 144 -22.83 -12.91 -0.61
N GLY A 145 -21.58 -12.43 -0.67
CA GLY A 145 -21.29 -11.00 -0.55
C GLY A 145 -21.80 -10.22 -1.77
N LYS A 146 -21.79 -8.90 -1.66
CA LYS A 146 -22.12 -8.03 -2.79
C LYS A 146 -21.05 -8.17 -3.87
N PRO A 147 -21.43 -8.28 -5.18
CA PRO A 147 -20.48 -8.43 -6.26
C PRO A 147 -19.57 -7.20 -6.36
N LEU A 148 -18.31 -7.44 -6.69
CA LEU A 148 -17.37 -6.39 -7.04
C LEU A 148 -17.26 -6.27 -8.55
N LEU A 149 -17.34 -5.05 -9.04
CA LEU A 149 -17.05 -4.67 -10.41
C LEU A 149 -15.81 -3.79 -10.44
N ARG A 150 -15.16 -3.68 -11.59
CA ARG A 150 -14.06 -2.76 -11.81
C ARG A 150 -14.26 -1.96 -13.07
N LYS A 151 -14.10 -0.64 -12.97
CA LYS A 151 -14.12 0.28 -14.11
C LYS A 151 -12.74 0.31 -14.75
N MET A 152 -12.72 0.06 -16.05
CA MET A 152 -11.51 0.08 -16.85
C MET A 152 -11.19 1.51 -17.30
N LYS A 153 -9.94 1.76 -17.73
CA LYS A 153 -9.52 3.08 -18.24
C LYS A 153 -10.31 3.55 -19.45
N ASP A 154 -10.86 2.63 -20.23
CA ASP A 154 -11.74 2.89 -21.39
C ASP A 154 -13.21 3.12 -21.01
N GLY A 155 -13.53 3.14 -19.71
CA GLY A 155 -14.88 3.38 -19.16
C GLY A 155 -15.75 2.13 -19.05
N ARG A 156 -15.35 0.98 -19.59
CA ARG A 156 -16.08 -0.29 -19.41
C ARG A 156 -16.06 -0.71 -17.95
N VAL A 157 -17.18 -1.29 -17.51
CA VAL A 157 -17.29 -1.89 -16.17
C VAL A 157 -17.36 -3.40 -16.35
N LEU A 158 -16.45 -4.12 -15.70
CA LEU A 158 -16.34 -5.57 -15.76
C LEU A 158 -16.59 -6.20 -14.40
N ASN A 159 -17.16 -7.39 -14.37
CA ASN A 159 -17.21 -8.21 -13.16
C ASN A 159 -15.77 -8.54 -12.71
N TRP A 160 -15.49 -8.31 -11.44
CA TRP A 160 -14.17 -8.62 -10.89
C TRP A 160 -14.08 -10.10 -10.51
N ASN A 161 -14.12 -10.94 -11.51
CA ASN A 161 -14.02 -12.38 -11.35
C ASN A 161 -12.57 -12.82 -11.41
N VAL A 162 -12.17 -13.65 -10.46
CA VAL A 162 -10.86 -14.31 -10.40
C VAL A 162 -11.04 -15.80 -10.12
N GLN A 163 -10.02 -16.61 -10.43
CA GLN A 163 -10.08 -18.06 -10.22
C GLN A 163 -10.08 -18.41 -8.72
N SER A 164 -9.31 -17.67 -7.94
CA SER A 164 -9.21 -17.83 -6.49
C SER A 164 -9.56 -16.51 -5.82
N ASP A 165 -10.82 -16.36 -5.45
CA ASP A 165 -11.32 -15.18 -4.76
C ASP A 165 -11.05 -15.25 -3.24
N ASP A 166 -11.06 -14.07 -2.60
CA ASP A 166 -10.83 -13.94 -1.17
C ASP A 166 -11.60 -12.70 -0.64
N PRO A 167 -12.10 -12.70 0.60
CA PRO A 167 -12.74 -11.53 1.19
C PRO A 167 -11.83 -10.31 1.21
N LEU A 168 -12.44 -9.12 1.19
CA LEU A 168 -11.76 -7.89 1.53
C LEU A 168 -11.27 -7.96 2.99
N CYS A 169 -10.15 -7.31 3.29
CA CYS A 169 -9.52 -7.41 4.60
C CYS A 169 -9.07 -6.05 5.14
N THR A 170 -8.93 -5.99 6.46
CA THR A 170 -8.33 -4.87 7.16
C THR A 170 -6.80 -5.00 7.18
N LEU A 171 -6.10 -3.89 7.47
CA LEU A 171 -4.66 -3.89 7.72
C LEU A 171 -4.30 -4.79 8.90
N GLN A 172 -5.11 -4.79 9.97
CA GLN A 172 -4.90 -5.66 11.12
C GLN A 172 -4.96 -7.15 10.72
N GLU A 173 -5.97 -7.54 9.94
CA GLU A 173 -6.09 -8.93 9.47
C GLU A 173 -4.89 -9.36 8.61
N ALA A 174 -4.30 -8.44 7.84
CA ALA A 174 -3.08 -8.73 7.08
C ALA A 174 -1.91 -9.04 8.03
N PHE A 175 -1.74 -8.27 9.11
CA PHE A 175 -0.70 -8.57 10.11
C PHE A 175 -0.91 -9.91 10.79
N GLU A 176 -2.15 -10.28 11.07
CA GLU A 176 -2.50 -11.52 11.78
C GLU A 176 -2.38 -12.77 10.90
N LYS A 177 -2.76 -12.66 9.60
CA LYS A 177 -3.00 -13.83 8.73
C LYS A 177 -1.93 -14.06 7.67
N VAL A 178 -1.10 -13.04 7.38
CA VAL A 178 -0.05 -13.16 6.36
C VAL A 178 1.22 -13.74 6.96
N ASN A 179 1.89 -14.61 6.18
CA ASN A 179 3.12 -15.28 6.57
C ASN A 179 4.12 -14.28 7.19
N PRO A 180 4.58 -14.50 8.44
CA PRO A 180 5.41 -13.55 9.17
C PRO A 180 6.81 -13.32 8.57
N ARG A 181 7.27 -14.18 7.67
CA ARG A 181 8.55 -14.00 6.98
C ARG A 181 8.57 -12.87 5.97
N LEU A 182 7.39 -12.45 5.48
CA LEU A 182 7.27 -11.39 4.50
C LEU A 182 7.29 -10.03 5.18
N GLY A 183 8.12 -9.13 4.68
CA GLY A 183 7.99 -7.71 4.97
C GLY A 183 6.76 -7.12 4.26
N PHE A 184 6.30 -5.97 4.73
CA PHE A 184 5.20 -5.22 4.12
C PHE A 184 5.71 -3.91 3.55
N ASN A 185 5.37 -3.63 2.29
CA ASN A 185 5.39 -2.29 1.72
C ASN A 185 3.95 -1.76 1.74
N VAL A 186 3.67 -0.89 2.71
CA VAL A 186 2.36 -0.31 2.93
C VAL A 186 2.24 0.94 2.07
N GLU A 187 1.53 0.86 0.93
CA GLU A 187 1.24 2.03 0.13
C GLU A 187 0.11 2.84 0.78
N LEU A 188 0.43 4.09 1.14
CA LEU A 188 -0.54 5.05 1.68
C LEU A 188 -1.33 5.61 0.51
N LYS A 189 -2.58 5.14 0.35
CA LYS A 189 -3.42 5.44 -0.79
C LYS A 189 -4.28 6.67 -0.54
N PHE A 190 -4.14 7.65 -1.43
CA PHE A 190 -4.93 8.89 -1.43
C PHE A 190 -5.53 9.10 -2.82
N ASP A 191 -6.67 9.78 -2.87
CA ASP A 191 -7.30 10.14 -4.15
C ASP A 191 -6.61 11.38 -4.74
N ASP A 192 -6.01 11.21 -5.89
CA ASP A 192 -5.29 12.27 -6.60
C ASP A 192 -6.16 13.46 -7.02
N ASN A 193 -7.47 13.29 -7.00
CA ASN A 193 -8.44 14.35 -7.33
C ASN A 193 -8.90 15.15 -6.11
N LEU A 194 -8.40 14.83 -4.92
CA LEU A 194 -8.72 15.54 -3.68
C LEU A 194 -7.50 16.29 -3.16
N VAL A 195 -7.77 17.45 -2.56
CA VAL A 195 -6.78 18.22 -1.79
C VAL A 195 -7.03 17.91 -0.32
N TYR A 196 -6.03 17.34 0.32
CA TYR A 196 -6.07 16.99 1.74
C TYR A 196 -5.41 18.10 2.57
N GLN A 197 -6.01 18.44 3.71
CA GLN A 197 -5.39 19.33 4.68
C GLN A 197 -4.48 18.51 5.62
N ASP A 198 -3.47 19.16 6.21
CA ASP A 198 -2.49 18.51 7.09
C ASP A 198 -3.15 17.78 8.28
N GLU A 199 -4.21 18.34 8.83
CA GLU A 199 -4.98 17.75 9.93
C GLU A 199 -5.67 16.46 9.49
N GLU A 200 -6.25 16.45 8.29
CA GLU A 200 -6.93 15.28 7.72
C GLU A 200 -5.91 14.18 7.41
N LEU A 201 -4.80 14.52 6.74
CA LEU A 201 -3.70 13.58 6.50
C LEU A 201 -3.16 13.01 7.81
N THR A 202 -2.96 13.87 8.83
CA THR A 202 -2.47 13.45 10.14
C THR A 202 -3.39 12.41 10.77
N HIS A 203 -4.70 12.66 10.74
CA HIS A 203 -5.70 11.75 11.31
C HIS A 203 -5.67 10.37 10.61
N ILE A 204 -5.65 10.36 9.28
CA ILE A 204 -5.58 9.14 8.48
C ILE A 204 -4.28 8.37 8.77
N LEU A 205 -3.14 9.06 8.75
CA LEU A 205 -1.83 8.44 8.96
C LEU A 205 -1.68 7.89 10.38
N GLN A 206 -2.24 8.58 11.39
CA GLN A 206 -2.23 8.10 12.77
C GLN A 206 -3.06 6.83 12.95
N ALA A 207 -4.20 6.69 12.25
CA ALA A 207 -4.98 5.46 12.27
C ALA A 207 -4.19 4.26 11.72
N ILE A 208 -3.47 4.46 10.62
CA ILE A 208 -2.60 3.43 10.02
C ILE A 208 -1.44 3.10 10.97
N LEU A 209 -0.75 4.12 11.50
CA LEU A 209 0.37 3.94 12.42
C LEU A 209 -0.02 3.20 13.70
N LYS A 210 -1.22 3.47 14.23
CA LYS A 210 -1.74 2.76 15.40
C LYS A 210 -1.76 1.25 15.14
N VAL A 211 -2.36 0.80 14.05
CA VAL A 211 -2.42 -0.63 13.70
C VAL A 211 -1.01 -1.19 13.48
N VAL A 212 -0.15 -0.45 12.79
CA VAL A 212 1.23 -0.90 12.53
C VAL A 212 2.00 -1.08 13.84
N PHE A 213 1.98 -0.12 14.74
CA PHE A 213 2.71 -0.23 16.02
C PHE A 213 2.15 -1.32 16.93
N GLU A 214 0.84 -1.57 16.91
CA GLU A 214 0.21 -2.61 17.70
C GLU A 214 0.46 -4.03 17.14
N CYS A 215 0.55 -4.17 15.80
CA CYS A 215 0.50 -5.47 15.14
C CYS A 215 1.79 -5.91 14.44
N ALA A 216 2.69 -4.99 14.07
CA ALA A 216 3.85 -5.32 13.23
C ALA A 216 4.86 -6.24 13.94
N LYS A 217 5.02 -6.14 15.25
CA LYS A 217 6.07 -6.87 15.99
C LYS A 217 7.44 -6.67 15.32
N ASP A 218 8.10 -7.76 14.92
CA ASP A 218 9.40 -7.75 14.24
C ASP A 218 9.29 -7.76 12.71
N ARG A 219 8.10 -7.58 12.14
CA ARG A 219 7.89 -7.58 10.70
C ARG A 219 8.54 -6.34 10.07
N PRO A 220 9.39 -6.51 9.05
CA PRO A 220 9.94 -5.38 8.30
C PRO A 220 8.83 -4.62 7.58
N ILE A 221 8.78 -3.29 7.78
CA ILE A 221 7.81 -2.41 7.16
C ILE A 221 8.52 -1.34 6.33
N ILE A 222 7.96 -1.03 5.18
CA ILE A 222 8.28 0.14 4.37
C ILE A 222 6.95 0.85 4.10
N PHE A 223 6.90 2.16 4.27
CA PHE A 223 5.80 2.97 3.78
C PHE A 223 6.13 3.52 2.40
N SER A 224 5.14 3.59 1.53
CA SER A 224 5.26 4.27 0.23
C SER A 224 4.00 5.07 -0.06
N SER A 225 4.11 6.15 -0.82
CA SER A 225 2.95 6.93 -1.26
C SER A 225 3.25 7.65 -2.56
N PHE A 226 2.23 7.77 -3.41
CA PHE A 226 2.22 8.67 -4.57
C PHE A 226 1.82 10.11 -4.18
N GLN A 227 1.32 10.32 -2.93
CA GLN A 227 1.03 11.64 -2.40
C GLN A 227 2.24 12.15 -1.59
N PRO A 228 2.98 13.17 -2.10
CA PRO A 228 4.21 13.63 -1.46
C PRO A 228 4.01 14.17 -0.04
N ASP A 229 2.91 14.91 0.18
CA ASP A 229 2.60 15.49 1.49
C ASP A 229 2.35 14.40 2.54
N ALA A 230 1.63 13.33 2.16
CA ALA A 230 1.42 12.18 3.03
C ALA A 230 2.74 11.46 3.36
N ALA A 231 3.62 11.27 2.37
CA ALA A 231 4.94 10.67 2.60
C ALA A 231 5.82 11.53 3.53
N GLN A 232 5.82 12.85 3.31
CA GLN A 232 6.55 13.79 4.15
C GLN A 232 6.01 13.82 5.58
N LEU A 233 4.68 13.85 5.73
CA LEU A 233 4.03 13.85 7.04
C LEU A 233 4.25 12.52 7.78
N MET A 234 4.17 11.37 7.08
CA MET A 234 4.48 10.07 7.66
C MET A 234 5.90 10.04 8.24
N ARG A 235 6.89 10.63 7.57
CA ARG A 235 8.27 10.74 8.08
C ARG A 235 8.37 11.62 9.32
N LYS A 236 7.52 12.64 9.44
CA LYS A 236 7.46 13.50 10.65
C LYS A 236 6.80 12.78 11.83
N LEU A 237 5.77 11.96 11.54
CA LEU A 237 5.00 11.27 12.57
C LEU A 237 5.73 10.07 13.17
N GLN A 238 6.66 9.45 12.43
CA GLN A 238 7.42 8.31 12.92
C GLN A 238 8.81 8.24 12.28
N SER A 239 9.79 7.69 13.02
CA SER A 239 11.17 7.50 12.57
C SER A 239 11.61 6.02 12.53
N THR A 240 10.70 5.10 12.87
CA THR A 240 11.01 3.67 13.00
C THR A 240 11.13 2.98 11.65
N TYR A 241 10.25 3.32 10.71
CA TYR A 241 10.13 2.65 9.42
C TYR A 241 10.51 3.56 8.26
N PRO A 242 11.22 3.05 7.23
CA PRO A 242 11.52 3.81 6.02
C PRO A 242 10.24 4.27 5.32
N VAL A 243 10.30 5.48 4.74
CA VAL A 243 9.22 6.05 3.94
C VAL A 243 9.77 6.45 2.58
N SER A 244 9.08 6.04 1.51
CA SER A 244 9.41 6.35 0.12
C SER A 244 8.30 7.15 -0.54
N ALA A 245 8.62 8.31 -1.11
CA ALA A 245 7.72 9.00 -2.02
C ALA A 245 7.89 8.43 -3.44
N ILE A 246 6.78 8.10 -4.11
CA ILE A 246 6.78 7.61 -5.49
C ILE A 246 6.35 8.77 -6.38
N LEU A 247 7.27 9.25 -7.22
CA LEU A 247 6.99 10.33 -8.14
C LEU A 247 6.66 9.77 -9.53
N LEU A 248 5.52 10.15 -10.07
CA LEU A 248 5.17 9.88 -11.46
C LEU A 248 5.79 10.96 -12.36
N PRO A 249 6.34 10.61 -13.55
CA PRO A 249 6.96 11.58 -14.47
C PRO A 249 6.04 12.74 -14.82
N ASP A 250 4.76 12.49 -14.98
CA ASP A 250 3.76 13.49 -15.35
C ASP A 250 3.50 14.54 -14.23
N ARG A 251 3.82 14.22 -12.99
CA ARG A 251 3.68 15.11 -11.83
C ARG A 251 4.92 15.97 -11.57
N LEU A 252 6.09 15.58 -12.08
CA LEU A 252 7.29 16.39 -12.00
C LEU A 252 7.16 17.71 -12.74
N GLN A 253 6.24 17.83 -13.73
CA GLN A 253 5.96 19.05 -14.46
C GLN A 253 5.00 20.00 -13.73
N ALA A 254 4.13 19.50 -12.85
CA ALA A 254 3.15 20.32 -12.12
C ALA A 254 3.74 21.05 -10.90
N HIS A 255 4.85 20.58 -10.34
CA HIS A 255 5.56 21.22 -9.22
C HIS A 255 6.84 21.95 -9.65
N GLY A 256 6.99 22.25 -10.95
CA GLY A 256 8.15 22.87 -11.56
C GLY A 256 8.30 24.37 -11.32
N THR A 257 8.03 24.85 -10.11
CA THR A 257 8.39 26.21 -9.67
C THR A 257 8.74 26.14 -8.19
N TYR A 258 10.00 25.94 -7.89
CA TYR A 258 10.74 26.51 -6.76
C TYR A 258 12.05 25.76 -6.55
N ILE A 259 12.95 25.87 -7.53
CA ILE A 259 14.37 25.83 -7.23
C ILE A 259 14.91 27.20 -7.68
N HIS A 260 14.83 28.18 -6.80
CA HIS A 260 15.66 29.35 -6.92
C HIS A 260 17.05 28.98 -6.36
N SER A 261 17.97 28.71 -7.26
CA SER A 261 19.39 28.93 -6.99
C SER A 261 19.61 30.43 -6.86
N THR A 262 19.94 30.87 -5.67
CA THR A 262 20.61 32.17 -5.48
C THR A 262 22.11 31.95 -5.36
N PRO A 263 22.91 32.86 -5.90
CA PRO A 263 24.34 32.72 -6.14
C PRO A 263 25.20 32.65 -4.88
#